data_bd37ff37edbc7efa479d79317db67461
#
_entry.id   bd37ff37edbc7efa479d79317db67461
#
_cell.length_a   1.000
_cell.length_b   1.000
_cell.length_c   1.000
_cell.angle_alpha   90.00
_cell.angle_beta   90.00
_cell.angle_gamma   90.00
#
_symmetry.space_group_name_H-M   'P 1'
#
loop_
_entity.id
_entity.type
_entity.pdbx_description
1 polymer ?
#
loop_
_entity_poly.entity_id
_entity_poly.type
_entity_poly.pdbx_seq_one_letter_code
_entity_poly.pdbx_strand_id
1 'polypeptide(L)'
;MNIDLLLYIVLFSQIMFVSYYYPRRLLIRIHTIFKNYPPNDFPKLYPESIDKYKKSAKRYQVMNHLIIVLGFSLILWFYVTPRTGKWDQAIVFWYFMIQFIPNLGIELWSMKYHKAMRLLNQDAQKEAVLQPRRLTDFISREFLAIVFVIYVIFVGYVAYLDQFDYPWFGGYLNVLIISGTYLFFGFIIYRAMYGKVKNPHQSYEDRKIDIQTLIRQLFSIAIAVTIYAMIQISLRAFGIEAYKAITISLYFHVIGYLSMQWPRLDFINFDVYKDKPALTK
;
A
#
# COMPACT_ATOMS: atom_id res chain seq x y z
N MET A 1 32.49 -5.64 -1.48
CA MET A 1 31.53 -5.78 -0.35
C MET A 1 30.92 -7.16 -0.45
N ASN A 2 30.88 -7.92 0.65
CA ASN A 2 30.31 -9.26 0.64
C ASN A 2 28.78 -9.16 0.35
N ILE A 3 28.29 -9.89 -0.67
CA ILE A 3 26.89 -9.87 -1.10
C ILE A 3 25.96 -10.33 0.04
N ASP A 4 26.42 -11.33 0.81
CA ASP A 4 25.64 -11.84 1.95
C ASP A 4 25.46 -10.78 3.02
N LEU A 5 26.54 -10.04 3.36
CA LEU A 5 26.44 -8.94 4.33
C LEU A 5 25.47 -7.86 3.85
N LEU A 6 25.51 -7.52 2.56
CA LEU A 6 24.57 -6.56 1.97
C LEU A 6 23.12 -7.05 2.08
N LEU A 7 22.87 -8.33 1.78
CA LEU A 7 21.53 -8.92 1.93
C LEU A 7 21.05 -8.86 3.37
N TYR A 8 21.90 -9.19 4.37
CA TYR A 8 21.50 -9.11 5.78
C TYR A 8 21.13 -7.69 6.19
N ILE A 9 21.92 -6.69 5.77
CA ILE A 9 21.64 -5.29 6.08
C ILE A 9 20.30 -4.86 5.45
N VAL A 10 20.08 -5.19 4.18
CA VAL A 10 18.86 -4.81 3.46
C VAL A 10 17.63 -5.55 4.01
N LEU A 11 17.75 -6.84 4.34
CA LEU A 11 16.66 -7.60 4.95
C LEU A 11 16.33 -7.12 6.36
N PHE A 12 17.36 -6.83 7.17
CA PHE A 12 17.19 -6.22 8.50
C PHE A 12 16.44 -4.88 8.38
N SER A 13 16.85 -4.01 7.45
CA SER A 13 16.18 -2.72 7.23
C SER A 13 14.73 -2.90 6.75
N GLN A 14 14.44 -3.91 5.91
CA GLN A 14 13.07 -4.25 5.50
C GLN A 14 12.22 -4.66 6.70
N ILE A 15 12.74 -5.52 7.59
CA ILE A 15 12.05 -5.94 8.82
C ILE A 15 11.69 -4.72 9.66
N MET A 16 12.69 -3.87 9.94
CA MET A 16 12.49 -2.68 10.77
C MET A 16 11.56 -1.66 10.12
N PHE A 17 11.63 -1.49 8.82
CA PHE A 17 10.81 -0.52 8.10
C PHE A 17 9.35 -0.96 7.98
N VAL A 18 9.11 -2.19 7.49
CA VAL A 18 7.77 -2.69 7.18
C VAL A 18 7.02 -3.20 8.41
N SER A 19 7.72 -3.91 9.34
CA SER A 19 7.05 -4.56 10.48
C SER A 19 7.13 -3.79 11.80
N TYR A 20 8.04 -2.77 11.91
CA TYR A 20 8.15 -1.96 13.12
C TYR A 20 7.76 -0.50 12.87
N TYR A 21 8.44 0.20 11.97
CA TYR A 21 8.27 1.65 11.79
C TYR A 21 6.87 2.03 11.32
N TYR A 22 6.37 1.42 10.26
CA TYR A 22 5.03 1.72 9.75
C TYR A 22 3.91 1.29 10.69
N PRO A 23 3.89 0.06 11.24
CA PRO A 23 2.89 -0.32 12.23
C PRO A 23 2.86 0.62 13.43
N ARG A 24 4.03 1.06 13.92
CA ARG A 24 4.12 2.05 15.00
C ARG A 24 3.48 3.38 14.61
N ARG A 25 3.76 3.90 13.42
CA ARG A 25 3.14 5.15 12.92
C ARG A 25 1.61 5.04 12.85
N LEU A 26 1.11 3.92 12.34
CA LEU A 26 -0.32 3.67 12.27
C LEU A 26 -0.95 3.61 13.66
N LEU A 27 -0.33 2.90 14.62
CA LEU A 27 -0.81 2.81 15.99
C LEU A 27 -0.82 4.18 16.69
N ILE A 28 0.23 4.99 16.51
CA ILE A 28 0.27 6.37 17.03
C ILE A 28 -0.91 7.17 16.48
N ARG A 29 -1.16 7.09 15.17
CA ARG A 29 -2.30 7.76 14.52
C ARG A 29 -3.64 7.31 15.12
N ILE A 30 -3.85 6.01 15.29
CA ILE A 30 -5.07 5.45 15.89
C ILE A 30 -5.24 5.95 17.34
N HIS A 31 -4.18 5.91 18.14
CA HIS A 31 -4.23 6.42 19.52
C HIS A 31 -4.51 7.94 19.59
N THR A 32 -3.93 8.71 18.66
CA THR A 32 -4.22 10.16 18.55
C THR A 32 -5.70 10.39 18.25
N ILE A 33 -6.31 9.61 17.35
CA ILE A 33 -7.74 9.69 17.07
C ILE A 33 -8.55 9.34 18.32
N PHE A 34 -8.25 8.27 19.03
CA PHE A 34 -8.98 7.90 20.26
C PHE A 34 -8.87 8.95 21.36
N LYS A 35 -7.73 9.65 21.45
CA LYS A 35 -7.49 10.68 22.45
C LYS A 35 -8.23 11.99 22.13
N ASN A 36 -8.16 12.42 20.87
CA ASN A 36 -8.66 13.75 20.47
C ASN A 36 -10.15 13.75 20.08
N TYR A 37 -10.69 12.58 19.72
CA TYR A 37 -12.07 12.41 19.22
C TYR A 37 -12.78 11.28 19.99
N PRO A 38 -13.12 11.51 21.28
CA PRO A 38 -13.74 10.48 22.11
C PRO A 38 -15.17 10.14 21.66
N PRO A 39 -15.68 8.93 21.97
CA PRO A 39 -17.02 8.49 21.54
C PRO A 39 -18.18 9.37 21.99
N ASN A 40 -18.06 10.03 23.16
CA ASN A 40 -19.11 10.90 23.70
C ASN A 40 -19.34 12.14 22.83
N ASP A 41 -18.26 12.70 22.26
CA ASP A 41 -18.32 13.91 21.46
C ASP A 41 -18.46 13.60 19.95
N PHE A 42 -18.01 12.41 19.54
CA PHE A 42 -17.99 11.96 18.14
C PHE A 42 -18.64 10.58 17.96
N PRO A 43 -19.93 10.39 18.31
CA PRO A 43 -20.58 9.09 18.34
C PRO A 43 -20.62 8.41 16.96
N LYS A 44 -20.75 9.17 15.88
CA LYS A 44 -20.79 8.61 14.51
C LYS A 44 -19.44 8.06 14.03
N LEU A 45 -18.33 8.43 14.69
CA LEU A 45 -17.02 7.87 14.43
C LEU A 45 -16.88 6.43 14.96
N TYR A 46 -17.74 6.03 15.91
CA TYR A 46 -17.65 4.74 16.58
C TYR A 46 -18.95 3.93 16.44
N PRO A 47 -19.20 3.31 15.26
CA PRO A 47 -20.38 2.47 15.05
C PRO A 47 -20.42 1.22 15.95
N GLU A 48 -19.28 0.86 16.54
CA GLU A 48 -19.14 -0.18 17.55
C GLU A 48 -18.44 0.36 18.80
N SER A 49 -18.38 -0.45 19.88
CA SER A 49 -17.71 -0.02 21.11
C SER A 49 -16.22 0.26 20.91
N ILE A 50 -15.70 1.31 21.55
CA ILE A 50 -14.28 1.70 21.46
C ILE A 50 -13.34 0.56 21.90
N ASP A 51 -13.79 -0.35 22.78
CA ASP A 51 -12.99 -1.47 23.25
C ASP A 51 -12.69 -2.49 22.13
N LYS A 52 -13.62 -2.67 21.18
CA LYS A 52 -13.36 -3.49 19.99
C LYS A 52 -12.22 -2.90 19.15
N TYR A 53 -12.19 -1.57 19.00
CA TYR A 53 -11.15 -0.87 18.26
C TYR A 53 -9.80 -0.97 18.94
N LYS A 54 -9.75 -0.76 20.27
CA LYS A 54 -8.53 -0.93 21.08
C LYS A 54 -8.01 -2.37 21.01
N LYS A 55 -8.89 -3.36 21.09
CA LYS A 55 -8.53 -4.79 20.97
C LYS A 55 -7.97 -5.11 19.59
N SER A 56 -8.54 -4.55 18.53
CA SER A 56 -8.04 -4.73 17.16
C SER A 56 -6.66 -4.08 16.97
N ALA A 57 -6.44 -2.88 17.49
CA ALA A 57 -5.14 -2.22 17.48
C ALA A 57 -4.07 -3.04 18.23
N LYS A 58 -4.41 -3.61 19.39
CA LYS A 58 -3.52 -4.50 20.15
C LYS A 58 -3.19 -5.79 19.38
N ARG A 59 -4.19 -6.42 18.72
CA ARG A 59 -3.94 -7.59 17.87
C ARG A 59 -2.99 -7.27 16.72
N TYR A 60 -3.22 -6.15 16.04
CA TYR A 60 -2.33 -5.69 14.98
C TYR A 60 -0.90 -5.51 15.48
N GLN A 61 -0.71 -4.90 16.65
CA GLN A 61 0.59 -4.72 17.28
C GLN A 61 1.27 -6.07 17.56
N VAL A 62 0.55 -7.02 18.19
CA VAL A 62 1.08 -8.34 18.51
C VAL A 62 1.49 -9.10 17.25
N MET A 63 0.65 -9.09 16.20
CA MET A 63 0.98 -9.74 14.92
C MET A 63 2.28 -9.19 14.31
N ASN A 64 2.46 -7.87 14.32
CA ASN A 64 3.70 -7.27 13.80
C ASN A 64 4.93 -7.65 14.63
N HIS A 65 4.81 -7.75 15.97
CA HIS A 65 5.93 -8.23 16.80
C HIS A 65 6.29 -9.70 16.48
N LEU A 66 5.30 -10.58 16.29
CA LEU A 66 5.57 -11.97 15.88
C LEU A 66 6.26 -12.04 14.52
N ILE A 67 5.89 -11.18 13.57
CA ILE A 67 6.53 -11.11 12.26
C ILE A 67 7.97 -10.58 12.36
N ILE A 68 8.25 -9.64 13.27
CA ILE A 68 9.62 -9.18 13.56
C ILE A 68 10.46 -10.35 14.08
N VAL A 69 9.94 -11.10 15.05
CA VAL A 69 10.64 -12.28 15.59
C VAL A 69 10.92 -13.30 14.48
N LEU A 70 9.92 -13.59 13.64
CA LEU A 70 10.10 -14.48 12.49
C LEU A 70 11.19 -13.96 11.54
N GLY A 71 11.24 -12.66 11.27
CA GLY A 71 12.25 -12.05 10.41
C GLY A 71 13.67 -12.16 10.97
N PHE A 72 13.85 -11.93 12.27
CA PHE A 72 15.15 -12.15 12.91
C PHE A 72 15.54 -13.63 12.94
N SER A 73 14.59 -14.52 13.16
CA SER A 73 14.83 -15.96 13.07
C SER A 73 15.27 -16.38 11.66
N LEU A 74 14.70 -15.76 10.63
CA LEU A 74 15.09 -15.96 9.24
C LEU A 74 16.52 -15.49 8.97
N ILE A 75 16.91 -14.31 9.45
CA ILE A 75 18.28 -13.80 9.31
C ILE A 75 19.26 -14.74 10.03
N LEU A 76 18.93 -15.16 11.25
CA LEU A 76 19.76 -16.09 12.03
C LEU A 76 19.89 -17.43 11.30
N TRP A 77 18.80 -17.97 10.78
CA TRP A 77 18.83 -19.20 10.00
C TRP A 77 19.72 -19.07 8.76
N PHE A 78 19.65 -17.93 8.09
CA PHE A 78 20.54 -17.65 6.97
C PHE A 78 22.01 -17.59 7.36
N TYR A 79 22.31 -17.04 8.54
CA TYR A 79 23.67 -16.91 9.05
C TYR A 79 24.29 -18.26 9.44
N VAL A 80 23.53 -19.15 10.12
CA VAL A 80 24.02 -20.41 10.63
C VAL A 80 24.01 -21.56 9.63
N THR A 81 23.25 -21.45 8.53
CA THR A 81 23.15 -22.50 7.51
C THR A 81 24.17 -22.27 6.42
N PRO A 82 25.20 -23.13 6.29
CA PRO A 82 26.18 -23.04 5.19
C PRO A 82 25.47 -23.12 3.85
N ARG A 83 25.72 -22.18 2.95
CA ARG A 83 25.10 -22.15 1.64
C ARG A 83 26.16 -22.20 0.55
N THR A 84 25.98 -23.14 -0.36
CA THR A 84 26.79 -23.33 -1.57
C THR A 84 26.03 -22.79 -2.79
N GLY A 85 25.51 -21.57 -2.74
CA GLY A 85 24.73 -21.10 -3.87
C GLY A 85 24.14 -19.69 -3.74
N LYS A 86 23.45 -19.28 -4.80
CA LYS A 86 22.77 -17.99 -4.88
C LYS A 86 21.58 -17.94 -3.93
N TRP A 87 21.36 -16.78 -3.29
CA TRP A 87 20.19 -16.53 -2.45
C TRP A 87 18.90 -16.63 -3.27
N ASP A 88 17.96 -17.45 -2.78
CA ASP A 88 16.63 -17.54 -3.40
C ASP A 88 15.79 -16.31 -3.06
N GLN A 89 15.50 -15.50 -4.06
CA GLN A 89 14.62 -14.35 -3.93
C GLN A 89 13.20 -14.71 -3.46
N ALA A 90 12.75 -15.95 -3.67
CA ALA A 90 11.42 -16.42 -3.25
C ALA A 90 11.25 -16.35 -1.74
N ILE A 91 12.31 -16.59 -0.96
CA ILE A 91 12.25 -16.51 0.50
C ILE A 91 11.98 -15.06 0.95
N VAL A 92 12.67 -14.09 0.35
CA VAL A 92 12.45 -12.66 0.64
C VAL A 92 11.03 -12.23 0.22
N PHE A 93 10.56 -12.72 -0.94
CA PHE A 93 9.20 -12.47 -1.42
C PHE A 93 8.15 -13.01 -0.45
N TRP A 94 8.23 -14.28 -0.04
CA TRP A 94 7.25 -14.88 0.85
C TRP A 94 7.28 -14.25 2.25
N TYR A 95 8.45 -13.88 2.74
CA TYR A 95 8.55 -13.14 3.99
C TYR A 95 7.84 -11.79 3.90
N PHE A 96 8.01 -11.04 2.79
CA PHE A 96 7.26 -9.80 2.57
C PHE A 96 5.75 -10.05 2.51
N MET A 97 5.29 -11.12 1.88
CA MET A 97 3.86 -11.47 1.87
C MET A 97 3.34 -11.66 3.31
N ILE A 98 4.12 -12.32 4.17
CA ILE A 98 3.78 -12.47 5.58
C ILE A 98 3.76 -11.12 6.30
N GLN A 99 4.71 -10.22 6.02
CA GLN A 99 4.74 -8.86 6.57
C GLN A 99 3.49 -8.04 6.18
N PHE A 100 2.86 -8.37 5.05
CA PHE A 100 1.68 -7.65 4.58
C PHE A 100 0.37 -8.14 5.21
N ILE A 101 0.34 -9.34 5.80
CA ILE A 101 -0.87 -9.94 6.40
C ILE A 101 -1.57 -9.01 7.42
N PRO A 102 -0.87 -8.37 8.39
CA PRO A 102 -1.54 -7.47 9.33
C PRO A 102 -2.24 -6.30 8.65
N ASN A 103 -1.64 -5.76 7.58
CA ASN A 103 -2.23 -4.65 6.82
C ASN A 103 -3.48 -5.08 6.05
N LEU A 104 -3.48 -6.29 5.46
CA LEU A 104 -4.69 -6.88 4.87
C LEU A 104 -5.78 -7.07 5.93
N GLY A 105 -5.41 -7.48 7.15
CA GLY A 105 -6.32 -7.59 8.28
C GLY A 105 -6.99 -6.27 8.63
N ILE A 106 -6.24 -5.16 8.65
CA ILE A 106 -6.78 -3.81 8.86
C ILE A 106 -7.71 -3.40 7.71
N GLU A 107 -7.35 -3.66 6.47
CA GLU A 107 -8.21 -3.29 5.32
C GLU A 107 -9.55 -4.05 5.36
N LEU A 108 -9.53 -5.35 5.62
CA LEU A 108 -10.75 -6.16 5.79
C LEU A 108 -11.62 -5.64 6.94
N TRP A 109 -10.98 -5.23 8.02
CA TRP A 109 -11.68 -4.64 9.16
C TRP A 109 -12.25 -3.26 8.82
N SER A 110 -11.50 -2.41 8.12
CA SER A 110 -11.97 -1.12 7.60
C SER A 110 -13.22 -1.27 6.71
N MET A 111 -13.28 -2.32 5.88
CA MET A 111 -14.47 -2.62 5.07
C MET A 111 -15.70 -2.92 5.95
N LYS A 112 -15.55 -3.70 7.02
CA LYS A 112 -16.61 -4.00 7.99
C LYS A 112 -17.05 -2.74 8.74
N TYR A 113 -16.11 -1.94 9.17
CA TYR A 113 -16.33 -0.66 9.84
C TYR A 113 -17.17 0.30 8.98
N HIS A 114 -16.80 0.52 7.72
CA HIS A 114 -17.56 1.38 6.82
C HIS A 114 -18.94 0.79 6.47
N LYS A 115 -19.08 -0.54 6.46
CA LYS A 115 -20.39 -1.18 6.30
C LYS A 115 -21.29 -0.90 7.50
N ALA A 116 -20.78 -1.00 8.72
CA ALA A 116 -21.52 -0.68 9.95
C ALA A 116 -21.95 0.81 9.97
N MET A 117 -21.04 1.74 9.62
CA MET A 117 -21.38 3.17 9.48
C MET A 117 -22.54 3.41 8.51
N ARG A 118 -22.55 2.75 7.36
CA ARG A 118 -23.65 2.90 6.37
C ARG A 118 -24.97 2.36 6.87
N LEU A 119 -24.96 1.28 7.66
CA LEU A 119 -26.19 0.72 8.22
C LEU A 119 -26.83 1.66 9.27
N LEU A 120 -26.00 2.36 10.04
CA LEU A 120 -26.48 3.32 11.04
C LEU A 120 -26.94 4.65 10.41
N ASN A 121 -26.56 4.94 9.18
CA ASN A 121 -26.86 6.21 8.50
C ASN A 121 -27.83 6.04 7.33
N GLN A 122 -28.83 5.15 7.45
CA GLN A 122 -29.79 4.89 6.37
C GLN A 122 -30.72 6.06 6.06
N ASP A 123 -30.99 6.92 7.04
CA ASP A 123 -31.94 8.04 6.96
C ASP A 123 -31.30 9.37 6.55
N ALA A 124 -29.99 9.42 6.28
CA ALA A 124 -29.34 10.64 5.86
C ALA A 124 -29.76 11.03 4.44
N GLN A 125 -30.25 12.25 4.29
CA GLN A 125 -30.50 12.86 2.97
C GLN A 125 -29.26 12.78 2.09
N LYS A 126 -29.41 12.14 0.93
CA LYS A 126 -28.32 12.03 -0.05
C LYS A 126 -28.24 13.34 -0.82
N GLU A 127 -27.36 14.23 -0.45
CA GLU A 127 -26.99 15.35 -1.27
C GLU A 127 -26.22 14.83 -2.51
N ALA A 128 -26.85 14.91 -3.67
CA ALA A 128 -26.20 14.58 -4.93
C ALA A 128 -25.35 15.76 -5.39
N VAL A 129 -24.05 15.73 -5.14
CA VAL A 129 -23.11 16.71 -5.69
C VAL A 129 -22.83 16.29 -7.14
N LEU A 130 -23.49 16.99 -8.08
CA LEU A 130 -23.29 16.86 -9.53
C LEU A 130 -22.00 17.60 -9.96
N GLN A 131 -20.84 17.07 -9.63
CA GLN A 131 -19.57 17.58 -10.17
C GLN A 131 -18.95 16.55 -11.11
N PRO A 132 -18.60 16.94 -12.35
CA PRO A 132 -17.87 16.07 -13.26
C PRO A 132 -16.49 15.79 -12.67
N ARG A 133 -16.16 14.51 -12.54
CA ARG A 133 -14.89 14.06 -11.96
C ARG A 133 -13.97 13.62 -13.08
N ARG A 134 -12.99 14.45 -13.43
CA ARG A 134 -11.94 14.09 -14.37
C ARG A 134 -10.71 13.59 -13.60
N LEU A 135 -9.95 12.68 -14.17
CA LEU A 135 -8.70 12.19 -13.56
C LEU A 135 -7.71 13.35 -13.27
N THR A 136 -7.72 14.35 -14.16
CA THR A 136 -6.88 15.55 -14.03
C THR A 136 -7.31 16.50 -12.90
N ASP A 137 -8.47 16.29 -12.27
CA ASP A 137 -8.87 17.03 -11.05
C ASP A 137 -8.19 16.50 -9.79
N PHE A 138 -7.64 15.28 -9.88
CA PHE A 138 -6.99 14.58 -8.77
C PHE A 138 -5.48 14.47 -8.92
N ILE A 139 -4.94 14.56 -10.14
CA ILE A 139 -3.49 14.40 -10.40
C ILE A 139 -3.06 15.28 -11.56
N SER A 140 -1.82 15.77 -11.53
CA SER A 140 -1.30 16.65 -12.57
C SER A 140 -1.08 15.90 -13.90
N ARG A 141 -1.18 16.62 -15.01
CA ARG A 141 -0.96 16.07 -16.37
C ARG A 141 0.49 15.61 -16.55
N GLU A 142 1.42 16.33 -15.95
CA GLU A 142 2.85 16.01 -15.98
C GLU A 142 3.14 14.67 -15.32
N PHE A 143 2.49 14.39 -14.18
CA PHE A 143 2.65 13.10 -13.51
C PHE A 143 2.07 11.95 -14.34
N LEU A 144 0.91 12.14 -14.97
CA LEU A 144 0.35 11.17 -15.90
C LEU A 144 1.25 10.93 -17.11
N ALA A 145 1.86 12.00 -17.65
CA ALA A 145 2.84 11.87 -18.73
C ALA A 145 4.06 11.06 -18.29
N ILE A 146 4.58 11.26 -17.08
CA ILE A 146 5.70 10.47 -16.52
C ILE A 146 5.32 8.97 -16.46
N VAL A 147 4.11 8.66 -15.94
CA VAL A 147 3.61 7.27 -15.87
C VAL A 147 3.58 6.62 -17.27
N PHE A 148 3.07 7.35 -18.24
CA PHE A 148 2.98 6.88 -19.62
C PHE A 148 4.36 6.71 -20.27
N VAL A 149 5.26 7.69 -20.11
CA VAL A 149 6.62 7.66 -20.67
C VAL A 149 7.40 6.47 -20.10
N ILE A 150 7.32 6.21 -18.79
CA ILE A 150 8.00 5.06 -18.18
C ILE A 150 7.49 3.74 -18.74
N TYR A 151 6.17 3.62 -18.96
CA TYR A 151 5.59 2.45 -19.60
C TYR A 151 6.08 2.28 -21.05
N VAL A 152 6.13 3.35 -21.85
CA VAL A 152 6.66 3.32 -23.23
C VAL A 152 8.13 2.93 -23.25
N ILE A 153 8.94 3.49 -22.35
CA ILE A 153 10.35 3.11 -22.21
C ILE A 153 10.48 1.61 -21.90
N PHE A 154 9.63 1.09 -21.00
CA PHE A 154 9.63 -0.33 -20.66
C PHE A 154 9.31 -1.22 -21.88
N VAL A 155 8.27 -0.85 -22.65
CA VAL A 155 7.90 -1.60 -23.87
C VAL A 155 9.05 -1.58 -24.88
N GLY A 156 9.65 -0.40 -25.12
CA GLY A 156 10.82 -0.25 -25.98
C GLY A 156 12.04 -1.04 -25.49
N TYR A 157 12.24 -1.09 -24.16
CA TYR A 157 13.30 -1.86 -23.54
C TYR A 157 13.11 -3.37 -23.76
N VAL A 158 11.89 -3.88 -23.60
CA VAL A 158 11.56 -5.28 -23.86
C VAL A 158 11.76 -5.61 -25.35
N ALA A 159 11.27 -4.76 -26.26
CA ALA A 159 11.43 -4.94 -27.69
C ALA A 159 12.90 -4.90 -28.13
N TYR A 160 13.72 -4.04 -27.51
CA TYR A 160 15.16 -4.00 -27.73
C TYR A 160 15.84 -5.30 -27.28
N LEU A 161 15.52 -5.82 -26.10
CA LEU A 161 16.12 -7.05 -25.59
C LEU A 161 15.65 -8.30 -26.32
N ASP A 162 14.48 -8.30 -26.95
CA ASP A 162 13.95 -9.41 -27.74
C ASP A 162 14.78 -9.71 -29.00
N GLN A 163 15.64 -8.78 -29.40
CA GLN A 163 16.59 -8.97 -30.50
C GLN A 163 17.80 -9.87 -30.14
N PHE A 164 18.00 -10.13 -28.84
CA PHE A 164 19.13 -10.89 -28.32
C PHE A 164 18.66 -12.19 -27.72
N ASP A 165 19.46 -13.25 -27.89
CA ASP A 165 19.19 -14.57 -27.30
C ASP A 165 19.64 -14.60 -25.82
N TYR A 166 18.83 -14.03 -24.95
CA TYR A 166 19.05 -14.08 -23.51
C TYR A 166 18.34 -15.30 -22.90
N PRO A 167 19.02 -16.08 -22.04
CA PRO A 167 18.39 -17.23 -21.42
C PRO A 167 17.19 -16.81 -20.57
N TRP A 168 16.02 -17.27 -20.98
CA TRP A 168 14.75 -17.09 -20.26
C TRP A 168 14.33 -15.64 -20.02
N PHE A 169 14.43 -14.83 -21.03
CA PHE A 169 14.03 -13.42 -20.98
C PHE A 169 12.51 -13.22 -20.72
N GLY A 170 11.66 -14.17 -21.12
CA GLY A 170 10.20 -14.07 -20.99
C GLY A 170 9.52 -13.21 -22.07
N GLY A 171 10.29 -12.52 -22.89
CA GLY A 171 9.82 -11.78 -24.05
C GLY A 171 8.66 -10.82 -23.73
N TYR A 172 7.69 -10.75 -24.64
CA TYR A 172 6.51 -9.90 -24.52
C TYR A 172 5.52 -10.31 -23.41
N LEU A 173 5.70 -11.48 -22.77
CA LEU A 173 4.91 -11.82 -21.57
C LEU A 173 5.12 -10.81 -20.44
N ASN A 174 6.32 -10.23 -20.33
CA ASN A 174 6.61 -9.16 -19.38
C ASN A 174 5.73 -7.92 -19.66
N VAL A 175 5.57 -7.55 -20.93
CA VAL A 175 4.70 -6.43 -21.34
C VAL A 175 3.25 -6.74 -20.98
N LEU A 176 2.78 -7.97 -21.23
CA LEU A 176 1.42 -8.38 -20.90
C LEU A 176 1.14 -8.28 -19.41
N ILE A 177 2.05 -8.75 -18.55
CA ILE A 177 1.92 -8.71 -17.08
C ILE A 177 1.88 -7.26 -16.59
N ILE A 178 2.80 -6.41 -17.05
CA ILE A 178 2.82 -5.00 -16.64
C ILE A 178 1.58 -4.26 -17.15
N SER A 179 1.15 -4.49 -18.39
CA SER A 179 -0.08 -3.91 -18.93
C SER A 179 -1.31 -4.33 -18.12
N GLY A 180 -1.40 -5.61 -17.76
CA GLY A 180 -2.46 -6.11 -16.87
C GLY A 180 -2.46 -5.41 -15.50
N THR A 181 -1.28 -5.13 -14.94
CA THR A 181 -1.13 -4.38 -13.69
C THR A 181 -1.65 -2.94 -13.83
N TYR A 182 -1.31 -2.25 -14.93
CA TYR A 182 -1.79 -0.90 -15.21
C TYR A 182 -3.32 -0.86 -15.40
N LEU A 183 -3.88 -1.82 -16.12
CA LEU A 183 -5.33 -1.95 -16.29
C LEU A 183 -6.03 -2.21 -14.96
N PHE A 184 -5.49 -3.08 -14.12
CA PHE A 184 -6.02 -3.37 -12.80
C PHE A 184 -6.01 -2.13 -11.90
N PHE A 185 -4.93 -1.36 -11.89
CA PHE A 185 -4.86 -0.10 -11.13
C PHE A 185 -5.82 0.95 -11.71
N GLY A 186 -5.93 1.04 -13.04
CA GLY A 186 -6.93 1.89 -13.71
C GLY A 186 -8.36 1.54 -13.28
N PHE A 187 -8.69 0.25 -13.17
CA PHE A 187 -9.99 -0.21 -12.68
C PHE A 187 -10.23 0.20 -11.21
N ILE A 188 -9.23 0.07 -10.33
CA ILE A 188 -9.34 0.51 -8.93
C ILE A 188 -9.57 2.02 -8.85
N ILE A 189 -8.81 2.81 -9.63
CA ILE A 189 -8.96 4.27 -9.71
C ILE A 189 -10.37 4.65 -10.20
N TYR A 190 -10.83 4.03 -11.28
CA TYR A 190 -12.19 4.24 -11.79
C TYR A 190 -13.25 3.96 -10.73
N ARG A 191 -13.13 2.83 -10.03
CA ARG A 191 -14.04 2.46 -8.94
C ARG A 191 -13.99 3.42 -7.74
N ALA A 192 -12.82 3.98 -7.43
CA ALA A 192 -12.68 4.98 -6.37
C ALA A 192 -13.33 6.33 -6.75
N MET A 193 -13.18 6.75 -8.01
CA MET A 193 -13.75 8.00 -8.50
C MET A 193 -15.27 7.96 -8.65
N TYR A 194 -15.80 6.88 -9.25
CA TYR A 194 -17.21 6.78 -9.65
C TYR A 194 -18.04 5.81 -8.81
N GLY A 195 -17.39 5.00 -7.97
CA GLY A 195 -18.05 4.01 -7.13
C GLY A 195 -18.79 4.62 -5.92
N LYS A 196 -19.48 3.74 -5.18
CA LYS A 196 -20.23 4.11 -3.97
C LYS A 196 -19.28 4.68 -2.91
N VAL A 197 -19.74 5.72 -2.20
CA VAL A 197 -19.02 6.32 -1.07
C VAL A 197 -18.80 5.27 0.02
N LYS A 198 -17.54 5.09 0.45
CA LYS A 198 -17.21 4.13 1.52
C LYS A 198 -17.72 4.63 2.87
N ASN A 199 -17.43 5.88 3.21
CA ASN A 199 -17.80 6.52 4.47
C ASN A 199 -18.96 7.50 4.24
N PRO A 200 -20.16 7.26 4.83
CA PRO A 200 -21.34 8.08 4.59
C PRO A 200 -21.28 9.48 5.22
N HIS A 201 -20.41 9.69 6.21
CA HIS A 201 -20.25 10.96 6.91
C HIS A 201 -19.12 11.82 6.35
N GLN A 202 -18.29 11.27 5.46
CA GLN A 202 -17.12 11.96 4.93
C GLN A 202 -17.50 13.20 4.13
N SER A 203 -16.82 14.33 4.42
CA SER A 203 -16.98 15.53 3.62
C SER A 203 -16.51 15.32 2.18
N TYR A 204 -16.98 16.18 1.28
CA TYR A 204 -16.53 16.14 -0.13
C TYR A 204 -15.02 16.34 -0.25
N GLU A 205 -14.48 17.30 0.50
CA GLU A 205 -13.04 17.61 0.48
C GLU A 205 -12.19 16.45 1.02
N ASP A 206 -12.60 15.81 2.11
CA ASP A 206 -11.91 14.63 2.64
C ASP A 206 -11.90 13.50 1.63
N ARG A 207 -13.04 13.26 0.96
CA ARG A 207 -13.15 12.25 -0.08
C ARG A 207 -12.22 12.56 -1.26
N LYS A 208 -12.11 13.82 -1.65
CA LYS A 208 -11.20 14.27 -2.72
C LYS A 208 -9.75 13.98 -2.34
N ILE A 209 -9.34 14.30 -1.12
CA ILE A 209 -7.99 14.03 -0.60
C ILE A 209 -7.69 12.52 -0.60
N ASP A 210 -8.64 11.68 -0.16
CA ASP A 210 -8.48 10.23 -0.15
C ASP A 210 -8.31 9.66 -1.56
N ILE A 211 -9.13 10.12 -2.53
CA ILE A 211 -9.02 9.71 -3.93
C ILE A 211 -7.69 10.18 -4.53
N GLN A 212 -7.27 11.42 -4.28
CA GLN A 212 -5.97 11.95 -4.73
C GLN A 212 -4.81 11.12 -4.19
N THR A 213 -4.86 10.78 -2.90
CA THR A 213 -3.84 9.95 -2.24
C THR A 213 -3.78 8.57 -2.88
N LEU A 214 -4.94 7.91 -3.07
CA LEU A 214 -5.04 6.59 -3.70
C LEU A 214 -4.49 6.60 -5.13
N ILE A 215 -4.88 7.59 -5.97
CA ILE A 215 -4.43 7.69 -7.36
C ILE A 215 -2.92 7.86 -7.41
N ARG A 216 -2.37 8.77 -6.58
CA ARG A 216 -0.93 9.00 -6.51
C ARG A 216 -0.18 7.74 -6.07
N GLN A 217 -0.69 7.02 -5.07
CA GLN A 217 -0.11 5.76 -4.62
C GLN A 217 -0.09 4.71 -5.74
N LEU A 218 -1.21 4.45 -6.39
CA LEU A 218 -1.33 3.42 -7.41
C LEU A 218 -0.44 3.70 -8.63
N PHE A 219 -0.39 4.95 -9.11
CA PHE A 219 0.51 5.31 -10.21
C PHE A 219 1.98 5.26 -9.80
N SER A 220 2.33 5.68 -8.58
CA SER A 220 3.71 5.54 -8.08
C SER A 220 4.11 4.06 -7.94
N ILE A 221 3.20 3.20 -7.49
CA ILE A 221 3.41 1.74 -7.44
C ILE A 221 3.57 1.18 -8.87
N ALA A 222 2.76 1.63 -9.85
CA ALA A 222 2.89 1.22 -11.24
C ALA A 222 4.27 1.57 -11.81
N ILE A 223 4.77 2.77 -11.54
CA ILE A 223 6.14 3.17 -11.89
C ILE A 223 7.17 2.25 -11.23
N ALA A 224 7.04 2.02 -9.92
CA ALA A 224 7.98 1.21 -9.16
C ALA A 224 8.02 -0.25 -9.65
N VAL A 225 6.86 -0.85 -9.94
CA VAL A 225 6.74 -2.20 -10.52
C VAL A 225 7.40 -2.27 -11.89
N THR A 226 7.20 -1.26 -12.73
CA THR A 226 7.78 -1.20 -14.08
C THR A 226 9.31 -1.10 -14.02
N ILE A 227 9.84 -0.20 -13.19
CA ILE A 227 11.29 -0.07 -12.97
C ILE A 227 11.88 -1.37 -12.39
N TYR A 228 11.18 -1.98 -11.42
CA TYR A 228 11.61 -3.25 -10.85
C TYR A 228 11.65 -4.37 -11.89
N ALA A 229 10.66 -4.46 -12.78
CA ALA A 229 10.66 -5.41 -13.88
C ALA A 229 11.88 -5.22 -14.81
N MET A 230 12.19 -3.97 -15.18
CA MET A 230 13.39 -3.66 -15.97
C MET A 230 14.67 -4.11 -15.25
N ILE A 231 14.79 -3.84 -13.95
CA ILE A 231 15.95 -4.28 -13.14
C ILE A 231 16.05 -5.81 -13.14
N GLN A 232 14.95 -6.54 -12.91
CA GLN A 232 14.96 -8.01 -12.86
C GLN A 232 15.35 -8.62 -14.21
N ILE A 233 14.84 -8.08 -15.30
CA ILE A 233 15.21 -8.46 -16.66
C ILE A 233 16.71 -8.20 -16.89
N SER A 234 17.21 -7.03 -16.52
CA SER A 234 18.62 -6.65 -16.65
C SER A 234 19.55 -7.59 -15.85
N LEU A 235 19.20 -7.88 -14.57
CA LEU A 235 20.00 -8.78 -13.73
C LEU A 235 20.15 -10.17 -14.36
N ARG A 236 19.12 -10.61 -15.06
CA ARG A 236 19.13 -11.90 -15.75
C ARG A 236 19.93 -11.83 -17.04
N ALA A 237 19.65 -10.84 -17.89
CA ALA A 237 20.34 -10.65 -19.17
C ALA A 237 21.86 -10.53 -19.00
N PHE A 238 22.32 -9.85 -17.96
CA PHE A 238 23.74 -9.63 -17.68
C PHE A 238 24.38 -10.70 -16.77
N GLY A 239 23.64 -11.75 -16.38
CA GLY A 239 24.18 -12.84 -15.57
C GLY A 239 24.51 -12.48 -14.12
N ILE A 240 24.00 -11.35 -13.60
CA ILE A 240 24.25 -10.85 -12.23
C ILE A 240 23.10 -11.19 -11.27
N GLU A 241 22.59 -12.42 -11.39
CA GLU A 241 21.43 -12.89 -10.61
C GLU A 241 21.66 -12.94 -9.10
N ALA A 242 22.90 -12.91 -8.63
CA ALA A 242 23.24 -12.87 -7.20
C ALA A 242 22.59 -11.68 -6.46
N TYR A 243 22.26 -10.59 -7.16
CA TYR A 243 21.63 -9.42 -6.59
C TYR A 243 20.08 -9.47 -6.55
N LYS A 244 19.44 -10.53 -7.08
CA LYS A 244 17.97 -10.61 -7.14
C LYS A 244 17.30 -10.52 -5.77
N ALA A 245 17.85 -11.19 -4.75
CA ALA A 245 17.30 -11.14 -3.39
C ALA A 245 17.42 -9.75 -2.75
N ILE A 246 18.48 -9.02 -3.04
CA ILE A 246 18.72 -7.67 -2.57
C ILE A 246 17.75 -6.70 -3.26
N THR A 247 17.63 -6.76 -4.58
CA THR A 247 16.78 -5.86 -5.36
C THR A 247 15.30 -6.05 -5.05
N ILE A 248 14.83 -7.27 -4.81
CA ILE A 248 13.45 -7.51 -4.37
C ILE A 248 13.18 -6.95 -2.98
N SER A 249 14.13 -7.07 -2.04
CA SER A 249 14.00 -6.48 -0.72
C SER A 249 13.95 -4.95 -0.79
N LEU A 250 14.80 -4.30 -1.59
CA LEU A 250 14.76 -2.86 -1.82
C LEU A 250 13.44 -2.43 -2.49
N TYR A 251 12.96 -3.18 -3.45
CA TYR A 251 11.66 -2.95 -4.06
C TYR A 251 10.54 -2.96 -3.02
N PHE A 252 10.57 -3.88 -2.05
CA PHE A 252 9.59 -3.93 -0.98
C PHE A 252 9.66 -2.76 0.01
N HIS A 253 10.82 -2.13 0.19
CA HIS A 253 10.89 -0.85 0.91
C HIS A 253 10.12 0.24 0.16
N VAL A 254 10.30 0.32 -1.17
CA VAL A 254 9.59 1.30 -2.00
C VAL A 254 8.08 1.04 -1.96
N ILE A 255 7.64 -0.21 -2.15
CA ILE A 255 6.21 -0.57 -2.08
C ILE A 255 5.63 -0.29 -0.70
N GLY A 256 6.35 -0.67 0.37
CA GLY A 256 5.94 -0.37 1.75
C GLY A 256 5.78 1.14 1.97
N TYR A 257 6.74 1.95 1.53
CA TYR A 257 6.65 3.40 1.62
C TYR A 257 5.45 3.96 0.86
N LEU A 258 5.26 3.55 -0.39
CA LEU A 258 4.19 4.05 -1.24
C LEU A 258 2.80 3.62 -0.76
N SER A 259 2.66 2.38 -0.28
CA SER A 259 1.36 1.83 0.17
C SER A 259 0.90 2.37 1.52
N MET A 260 1.82 2.88 2.35
CA MET A 260 1.52 3.29 3.72
C MET A 260 1.51 4.81 3.90
N GLN A 261 1.13 5.55 2.87
CA GLN A 261 0.91 6.99 2.96
C GLN A 261 -0.56 7.24 3.32
N TRP A 262 -0.77 8.01 4.39
CA TRP A 262 -2.12 8.43 4.81
C TRP A 262 -2.22 9.94 4.79
N PRO A 263 -3.41 10.51 4.51
CA PRO A 263 -3.65 11.93 4.68
C PRO A 263 -3.33 12.38 6.10
N ARG A 264 -2.83 13.59 6.28
CA ARG A 264 -2.59 14.15 7.61
C ARG A 264 -3.93 14.32 8.35
N LEU A 265 -3.93 14.08 9.66
CA LEU A 265 -5.16 14.20 10.48
C LEU A 265 -5.72 15.62 10.45
N ASP A 266 -4.86 16.62 10.35
CA ASP A 266 -5.24 18.05 10.33
C ASP A 266 -6.10 18.42 9.10
N PHE A 267 -6.04 17.62 8.03
CA PHE A 267 -6.84 17.85 6.82
C PHE A 267 -8.18 17.09 6.83
N ILE A 268 -8.45 16.29 7.87
CA ILE A 268 -9.69 15.52 7.97
C ILE A 268 -10.68 16.31 8.84
N ASN A 269 -11.87 16.55 8.30
CA ASN A 269 -12.94 17.18 9.03
C ASN A 269 -13.64 16.17 9.96
N PHE A 270 -13.27 16.13 11.22
CA PHE A 270 -13.90 15.26 12.21
C PHE A 270 -15.26 15.79 12.72
N ASP A 271 -15.61 17.05 12.52
CA ASP A 271 -16.89 17.61 12.99
C ASP A 271 -18.12 16.94 12.35
N VAL A 272 -17.94 16.32 11.19
CA VAL A 272 -18.99 15.53 10.52
C VAL A 272 -19.45 14.32 11.32
N TYR A 273 -18.68 13.87 12.32
CA TYR A 273 -18.99 12.73 13.18
C TYR A 273 -19.66 13.12 14.49
N LYS A 274 -19.87 14.42 14.75
CA LYS A 274 -20.67 14.93 15.88
C LYS A 274 -22.15 14.73 15.62
N ASP A 275 -22.93 14.59 16.67
CA ASP A 275 -24.38 14.72 16.54
C ASP A 275 -24.76 16.17 16.21
N LYS A 276 -25.69 16.32 15.26
CA LYS A 276 -26.28 17.67 15.06
C LYS A 276 -27.00 18.06 16.34
N PRO A 277 -26.78 19.29 16.85
CA PRO A 277 -27.61 19.79 17.98
C PRO A 277 -29.08 19.64 17.57
N ALA A 278 -29.88 19.07 18.47
CA ALA A 278 -31.32 18.98 18.25
C ALA A 278 -31.81 20.42 17.94
N LEU A 279 -32.32 20.61 16.73
CA LEU A 279 -33.01 21.84 16.39
C LEU A 279 -34.16 21.95 17.39
N THR A 280 -34.01 22.78 18.42
CA THR A 280 -35.11 23.19 19.29
C THR A 280 -36.17 23.83 18.41
N LYS A 281 -37.26 23.07 18.19
CA LYS A 281 -38.48 23.56 17.55
C LYS A 281 -39.14 24.61 18.39
#